data_632470cef6d22890a48631b872c7c23f
#
_entry.id   632470cef6d22890a48631b872c7c23f
#
_cell.length_a   1.000
_cell.length_b   1.000
_cell.length_c   1.000
_cell.angle_alpha   90.00
_cell.angle_beta   90.00
_cell.angle_gamma   90.00
#
_symmetry.space_group_name_H-M   'P 1'
#
loop_
_entity.id
_entity.type
_entity.pdbx_description
1 polymer ?
#
loop_
_entity_poly.entity_id
_entity_poly.type
_entity_poly.pdbx_seq_one_letter_code
_entity_poly.pdbx_strand_id
1 'polypeptide(L)'
;YKLSFDMKKIDKSMQDGTNTIYAETTNIDEIEYANVKKGFFDNIILSPCSVENWPNVEFYYSSIVSDSESDYLLNIKRWPLIHIRVMEEFDKNGITGLQYFPIKLIDTVTRKVNNNYVLMFITEFIDAFDMAKSRYKYNEKYDFYTFIPEQTYLNEVVCSDYDIFRCSKS
;
A
#
# COMPACT_ATOMS: atom_id res chain seq x y z
N TYR A 1 9.71 -11.63 -2.54
CA TYR A 1 9.12 -11.46 -1.20
C TYR A 1 7.75 -10.82 -1.32
N LYS A 2 6.71 -11.48 -0.80
CA LYS A 2 5.38 -10.87 -0.71
C LYS A 2 5.38 -9.94 0.50
N LEU A 3 5.31 -8.64 0.28
CA LEU A 3 4.95 -7.69 1.34
C LEU A 3 3.49 -7.99 1.73
N SER A 4 3.30 -8.80 2.74
CA SER A 4 1.98 -9.06 3.30
C SER A 4 2.01 -8.65 4.77
N PHE A 5 0.92 -8.04 5.22
CA PHE A 5 0.68 -7.86 6.64
C PHE A 5 0.65 -9.21 7.35
N ASP A 6 1.40 -9.32 8.40
CA ASP A 6 1.18 -10.36 9.38
C ASP A 6 0.00 -9.95 10.27
N MET A 7 -1.22 -10.21 9.78
CA MET A 7 -2.45 -9.94 10.54
C MET A 7 -2.43 -10.63 11.91
N LYS A 8 -1.71 -11.76 12.04
CA LYS A 8 -1.55 -12.45 13.34
C LYS A 8 -0.68 -11.65 14.31
N LYS A 9 0.32 -10.92 13.81
CA LYS A 9 1.10 -9.98 14.64
C LYS A 9 0.27 -8.78 15.07
N ILE A 10 -0.61 -8.29 14.22
CA ILE A 10 -1.51 -7.17 14.51
C ILE A 10 -2.53 -7.59 15.56
N ASP A 11 -3.19 -8.73 15.38
CA ASP A 11 -4.12 -9.26 16.38
C ASP A 11 -3.42 -9.52 17.72
N LYS A 12 -2.18 -10.00 17.69
CA LYS A 12 -1.38 -10.21 18.88
C LYS A 12 -0.95 -8.89 19.53
N SER A 13 -0.57 -7.87 18.76
CA SER A 13 -0.23 -6.55 19.29
C SER A 13 -1.45 -5.85 19.90
N MET A 14 -2.63 -6.01 19.32
CA MET A 14 -3.89 -5.54 19.91
C MET A 14 -4.23 -6.28 21.21
N GLN A 15 -3.90 -7.56 21.31
CA GLN A 15 -4.11 -8.36 22.53
C GLN A 15 -3.05 -8.08 23.60
N ASP A 16 -1.82 -7.81 23.23
CA ASP A 16 -0.69 -7.57 24.12
C ASP A 16 -0.57 -6.10 24.59
N GLY A 17 -1.51 -5.22 24.19
CA GLY A 17 -1.54 -3.81 24.57
C GLY A 17 -0.46 -2.95 23.95
N THR A 18 0.20 -3.43 22.91
CA THR A 18 1.08 -2.58 22.08
C THR A 18 0.21 -1.81 21.08
N ASN A 19 -0.12 -0.58 21.45
CA ASN A 19 -1.05 0.28 20.74
C ASN A 19 -0.41 0.86 19.46
N THR A 20 -0.24 0.04 18.43
CA THR A 20 0.21 0.52 17.12
C THR A 20 -0.83 1.47 16.52
N ILE A 21 -0.38 2.60 16.01
CA ILE A 21 -1.25 3.60 15.38
C ILE A 21 -2.04 2.97 14.24
N TYR A 22 -3.35 3.17 14.28
CA TYR A 22 -4.27 2.85 13.21
C TYR A 22 -4.96 4.12 12.72
N ALA A 23 -4.81 4.45 11.43
CA ALA A 23 -5.45 5.59 10.81
C ALA A 23 -6.91 5.25 10.43
N GLU A 24 -7.85 5.69 11.24
CA GLU A 24 -9.26 5.33 11.18
C GLU A 24 -10.02 6.06 10.08
N THR A 25 -9.62 7.28 9.76
CA THR A 25 -10.29 8.12 8.77
C THR A 25 -9.27 8.87 7.90
N THR A 26 -9.76 9.44 6.79
CA THR A 26 -8.95 10.19 5.82
C THR A 26 -9.81 11.20 5.08
N ASN A 27 -9.17 12.22 4.49
CA ASN A 27 -9.83 13.22 3.63
C ASN A 27 -9.91 12.81 2.14
N ILE A 28 -9.57 11.58 1.80
CA ILE A 28 -9.48 11.10 0.40
C ILE A 28 -10.82 11.27 -0.32
N ASP A 29 -11.92 10.91 0.30
CA ASP A 29 -13.26 11.00 -0.32
C ASP A 29 -13.63 12.47 -0.58
N GLU A 30 -13.22 13.40 0.27
CA GLU A 30 -13.40 14.84 0.08
C GLU A 30 -12.57 15.37 -1.09
N ILE A 31 -11.33 14.90 -1.23
CA ILE A 31 -10.45 15.26 -2.34
C ILE A 31 -11.03 14.76 -3.67
N GLU A 32 -11.51 13.53 -3.73
CA GLU A 32 -12.13 12.96 -4.93
C GLU A 32 -13.40 13.70 -5.31
N TYR A 33 -14.22 14.07 -4.34
CA TYR A 33 -15.44 14.85 -4.58
C TYR A 33 -15.14 16.27 -5.11
N ALA A 34 -14.13 16.94 -4.52
CA ALA A 34 -13.76 18.29 -4.91
C ALA A 34 -13.12 18.38 -6.30
N ASN A 35 -12.38 17.35 -6.74
CA ASN A 35 -11.64 17.35 -8.00
C ASN A 35 -12.41 16.84 -9.22
N VAL A 36 -13.70 16.54 -9.09
CA VAL A 36 -14.59 16.10 -10.20
C VAL A 36 -14.09 14.81 -10.93
N LYS A 37 -12.97 14.26 -10.54
CA LYS A 37 -12.42 13.01 -11.09
C LYS A 37 -12.69 11.88 -10.10
N LYS A 38 -13.91 11.32 -10.13
CA LYS A 38 -14.17 10.07 -9.43
C LYS A 38 -13.13 9.03 -9.81
N GLY A 39 -12.54 8.38 -8.82
CA GLY A 39 -11.54 7.33 -9.04
C GLY A 39 -10.14 7.86 -9.32
N PHE A 40 -9.81 9.11 -8.97
CA PHE A 40 -8.45 9.63 -9.09
C PHE A 40 -7.43 8.73 -8.37
N PHE A 41 -7.69 8.38 -7.13
CA PHE A 41 -6.81 7.51 -6.36
C PHE A 41 -6.89 6.05 -6.81
N ASP A 42 -8.07 5.56 -7.19
CA ASP A 42 -8.22 4.22 -7.75
C ASP A 42 -7.42 4.06 -9.04
N ASN A 43 -7.45 5.06 -9.91
CA ASN A 43 -6.66 5.07 -11.15
C ASN A 43 -5.15 5.08 -10.87
N ILE A 44 -4.69 5.83 -9.88
CA ILE A 44 -3.28 5.86 -9.49
C ILE A 44 -2.84 4.50 -8.96
N ILE A 45 -3.64 3.87 -8.09
CA ILE A 45 -3.31 2.59 -7.48
C ILE A 45 -3.36 1.45 -8.49
N LEU A 46 -4.19 1.55 -9.54
CA LEU A 46 -4.43 0.47 -10.50
C LEU A 46 -3.64 0.60 -11.80
N SER A 47 -2.97 1.72 -12.06
CA SER A 47 -2.27 1.95 -13.32
C SER A 47 -0.79 2.25 -13.11
N PRO A 48 0.10 1.72 -13.98
CA PRO A 48 1.50 2.10 -14.00
C PRO A 48 1.61 3.53 -14.56
N CYS A 49 1.59 4.54 -13.70
CA CYS A 49 1.72 5.93 -14.11
C CYS A 49 2.52 6.72 -13.09
N SER A 50 3.29 7.68 -13.57
CA SER A 50 3.83 8.72 -12.70
C SER A 50 2.70 9.69 -12.35
N VAL A 51 2.60 10.07 -11.10
CA VAL A 51 1.60 11.01 -10.62
C VAL A 51 2.23 12.38 -10.50
N GLU A 52 1.74 13.32 -11.32
CA GLU A 52 2.01 14.72 -11.16
C GLU A 52 0.91 15.37 -10.29
N ASN A 53 1.26 16.36 -9.50
CA ASN A 53 0.31 17.12 -8.67
C ASN A 53 -0.41 16.29 -7.58
N TRP A 54 0.38 15.66 -6.70
CA TRP A 54 -0.16 14.95 -5.55
C TRP A 54 -0.90 15.92 -4.60
N PRO A 55 -2.17 15.62 -4.23
CA PRO A 55 -2.95 16.47 -3.33
C PRO A 55 -2.47 16.37 -1.88
N ASN A 56 -2.97 17.26 -1.02
CA ASN A 56 -2.74 17.19 0.41
C ASN A 56 -3.58 16.08 1.04
N VAL A 57 -3.01 14.87 1.11
CA VAL A 57 -3.66 13.69 1.68
C VAL A 57 -3.41 13.63 3.18
N GLU A 58 -4.48 13.49 3.93
CA GLU A 58 -4.47 13.45 5.39
C GLU A 58 -5.11 12.16 5.89
N PHE A 59 -4.48 11.56 6.89
CA PHE A 59 -4.99 10.44 7.66
C PHE A 59 -5.11 10.83 9.12
N TYR A 60 -6.13 10.32 9.80
CA TYR A 60 -6.45 10.71 11.17
C TYR A 60 -6.45 9.50 12.09
N TYR A 61 -5.87 9.66 13.28
CA TYR A 61 -5.86 8.65 14.34
C TYR A 61 -6.14 9.30 15.70
N SER A 62 -6.39 8.47 16.71
CA SER A 62 -6.57 8.93 18.10
C SER A 62 -5.44 8.42 18.96
N SER A 63 -4.66 9.32 19.57
CA SER A 63 -3.60 8.97 20.53
C SER A 63 -4.11 8.41 21.85
N ILE A 64 -5.42 8.46 22.10
CA ILE A 64 -6.04 7.79 23.26
C ILE A 64 -6.06 6.26 23.04
N VAL A 65 -6.21 5.85 21.77
CA VAL A 65 -6.35 4.43 21.41
C VAL A 65 -5.00 3.82 21.05
N SER A 66 -4.15 4.61 20.36
CA SER A 66 -2.89 4.11 19.83
C SER A 66 -1.87 5.24 19.68
N ASP A 67 -0.65 5.02 20.18
CA ASP A 67 0.41 6.03 20.24
C ASP A 67 1.78 5.52 19.73
N SER A 68 1.89 4.24 19.41
CA SER A 68 3.14 3.62 18.99
C SER A 68 3.32 3.65 17.48
N GLU A 69 4.34 4.36 17.00
CA GLU A 69 4.73 4.38 15.61
C GLU A 69 5.29 3.02 15.15
N SER A 70 4.94 2.64 13.93
CA SER A 70 5.42 1.43 13.28
C SER A 70 6.01 1.74 11.90
N ASP A 71 6.79 0.83 11.35
CA ASP A 71 7.33 0.96 9.99
C ASP A 71 6.26 0.98 8.91
N TYR A 72 5.13 0.41 9.22
CA TYR A 72 3.97 0.37 8.33
C TYR A 72 2.73 0.84 9.08
N LEU A 73 2.10 1.90 8.56
CA LEU A 73 0.91 2.48 9.15
C LEU A 73 -0.35 1.74 8.68
N LEU A 74 -1.01 1.08 9.61
CA LEU A 74 -2.33 0.51 9.36
C LEU A 74 -3.36 1.62 9.09
N ASN A 75 -4.18 1.45 8.06
CA ASN A 75 -5.16 2.47 7.69
C ASN A 75 -6.41 1.88 7.03
N ILE A 76 -7.51 2.64 7.11
CA ILE A 76 -8.82 2.24 6.60
C ILE A 76 -8.83 1.99 5.07
N LYS A 77 -8.00 2.68 4.31
CA LYS A 77 -7.88 2.49 2.84
C LYS A 77 -7.01 1.29 2.46
N ARG A 78 -6.32 0.68 3.43
CA ARG A 78 -5.36 -0.41 3.22
C ARG A 78 -4.23 -0.04 2.25
N TRP A 79 -3.89 1.23 2.21
CA TRP A 79 -2.80 1.73 1.39
C TRP A 79 -1.45 1.39 2.02
N PRO A 80 -0.41 1.20 1.23
CA PRO A 80 0.93 0.94 1.73
C PRO A 80 1.58 2.23 2.24
N LEU A 81 1.18 2.66 3.43
CA LEU A 81 1.76 3.80 4.12
C LEU A 81 2.94 3.33 4.96
N ILE A 82 4.13 3.78 4.61
CA ILE A 82 5.38 3.39 5.27
C ILE A 82 6.02 4.59 5.96
N HIS A 83 6.73 4.31 7.05
CA HIS A 83 7.55 5.32 7.71
C HIS A 83 8.73 5.74 6.81
N ILE A 84 9.14 7.01 6.81
CA ILE A 84 10.23 7.54 5.97
C ILE A 84 11.54 6.78 6.15
N ARG A 85 11.83 6.24 7.34
CA ARG A 85 13.03 5.41 7.55
C ARG A 85 13.07 4.14 6.70
N VAL A 86 11.89 3.57 6.34
CA VAL A 86 11.80 2.42 5.42
C VAL A 86 12.09 2.86 3.99
N MET A 87 11.56 4.02 3.58
CA MET A 87 11.87 4.65 2.30
C MET A 87 13.39 4.89 2.18
N GLU A 88 14.00 5.50 3.20
CA GLU A 88 15.45 5.77 3.24
C GLU A 88 16.29 4.48 3.13
N GLU A 89 15.86 3.37 3.76
CA GLU A 89 16.54 2.08 3.63
C GLU A 89 16.36 1.48 2.22
N PHE A 90 15.21 1.65 1.58
CA PHE A 90 15.03 1.21 0.20
C PHE A 90 15.93 2.00 -0.75
N ASP A 91 15.97 3.32 -0.63
CA ASP A 91 16.81 4.20 -1.44
C ASP A 91 18.30 3.87 -1.25
N LYS A 92 18.75 3.69 -0.02
CA LYS A 92 20.13 3.32 0.33
C LYS A 92 20.55 1.97 -0.27
N ASN A 93 19.63 1.02 -0.38
CA ASN A 93 19.87 -0.29 -0.98
C ASN A 93 19.62 -0.32 -2.50
N GLY A 94 19.32 0.82 -3.11
CA GLY A 94 19.13 0.94 -4.55
C GLY A 94 17.88 0.24 -5.07
N ILE A 95 16.86 0.02 -4.24
CA ILE A 95 15.59 -0.59 -4.64
C ILE A 95 14.89 0.35 -5.62
N THR A 96 14.57 -0.16 -6.79
CA THR A 96 13.91 0.57 -7.88
C THR A 96 12.44 0.21 -8.02
N GLY A 97 11.72 0.90 -8.91
CA GLY A 97 10.30 0.63 -9.16
C GLY A 97 9.35 1.17 -8.09
N LEU A 98 9.79 2.18 -7.34
CA LEU A 98 9.02 2.83 -6.29
C LEU A 98 8.85 4.32 -6.52
N GLN A 99 7.69 4.84 -6.18
CA GLN A 99 7.39 6.26 -6.06
C GLN A 99 6.78 6.53 -4.68
N TYR A 100 7.13 7.66 -4.08
CA TYR A 100 6.64 8.01 -2.74
C TYR A 100 5.87 9.32 -2.78
N PHE A 101 4.75 9.34 -2.08
CA PHE A 101 3.91 10.52 -1.96
C PHE A 101 3.75 10.92 -0.50
N PRO A 102 3.94 12.21 -0.18
CA PRO A 102 3.80 12.68 1.19
C PRO A 102 2.35 12.56 1.66
N ILE A 103 2.17 12.14 2.91
CA ILE A 103 0.89 12.20 3.61
C ILE A 103 1.09 12.92 4.96
N LYS A 104 0.01 13.42 5.52
CA LYS A 104 -0.03 13.92 6.90
C LYS A 104 -0.80 12.94 7.77
N LEU A 105 -0.21 12.53 8.86
CA LEU A 105 -0.89 11.76 9.89
C LEU A 105 -1.23 12.70 11.06
N ILE A 106 -2.52 12.88 11.34
CA ILE A 106 -3.02 13.88 12.28
C ILE A 106 -3.66 13.18 13.49
N ASP A 107 -3.15 13.50 14.66
CA ASP A 107 -3.77 13.11 15.91
C ASP A 107 -5.02 13.95 16.17
N THR A 108 -6.18 13.32 16.24
CA THR A 108 -7.46 14.00 16.45
C THR A 108 -7.59 14.61 17.86
N VAL A 109 -6.83 14.11 18.84
CA VAL A 109 -6.84 14.56 20.23
C VAL A 109 -5.96 15.76 20.43
N THR A 110 -4.68 15.64 20.07
CA THR A 110 -3.67 16.68 20.32
C THR A 110 -3.51 17.67 19.17
N ARG A 111 -4.08 17.36 18.00
CA ARG A 111 -3.92 18.12 16.74
C ARG A 111 -2.49 18.15 16.21
N LYS A 112 -1.62 17.32 16.75
CA LYS A 112 -0.26 17.19 16.24
C LYS A 112 -0.27 16.55 14.85
N VAL A 113 0.59 17.07 13.97
CA VAL A 113 0.81 16.55 12.63
C VAL A 113 2.11 15.78 12.63
N ASN A 114 2.07 14.54 12.17
CA ASN A 114 3.22 13.70 11.91
C ASN A 114 3.40 13.55 10.40
N ASN A 115 4.55 13.97 9.88
CA ASN A 115 4.92 13.90 8.47
C ASN A 115 5.90 12.75 8.17
N ASN A 116 6.09 11.83 9.10
CA ASN A 116 7.06 10.73 8.98
C ASN A 116 6.53 9.54 8.16
N TYR A 117 5.38 9.68 7.52
CA TYR A 117 4.79 8.64 6.68
C TYR A 117 4.63 9.10 5.25
N VAL A 118 4.83 8.18 4.34
CA VAL A 118 4.62 8.35 2.90
C VAL A 118 3.76 7.21 2.36
N LEU A 119 2.99 7.48 1.33
CA LEU A 119 2.39 6.44 0.51
C LEU A 119 3.48 5.88 -0.42
N MET A 120 3.77 4.60 -0.30
CA MET A 120 4.64 3.88 -1.22
C MET A 120 3.82 3.37 -2.40
N PHE A 121 4.18 3.78 -3.60
CA PHE A 121 3.56 3.33 -4.84
C PHE A 121 4.56 2.50 -5.64
N ILE A 122 4.15 1.29 -6.01
CA ILE A 122 4.96 0.40 -6.84
C ILE A 122 4.62 0.71 -8.30
N THR A 123 5.60 1.20 -9.07
CA THR A 123 5.43 1.63 -10.46
C THR A 123 5.55 0.49 -11.45
N GLU A 124 6.22 -0.60 -11.08
CA GLU A 124 6.46 -1.74 -11.94
C GLU A 124 5.29 -2.72 -11.92
N PHE A 125 4.64 -2.91 -13.08
CA PHE A 125 3.56 -3.85 -13.30
C PHE A 125 4.01 -4.89 -14.31
N ILE A 126 4.19 -6.13 -13.87
CA ILE A 126 4.69 -7.20 -14.73
C ILE A 126 3.75 -8.39 -14.78
N ASP A 127 3.80 -9.15 -15.86
CA ASP A 127 3.12 -10.43 -15.99
C ASP A 127 3.95 -11.54 -15.32
N ALA A 128 3.90 -11.53 -14.00
CA ALA A 128 4.78 -12.37 -13.17
C ALA A 128 4.29 -13.80 -12.98
N PHE A 129 3.07 -14.15 -13.38
CA PHE A 129 2.53 -15.47 -13.12
C PHE A 129 3.02 -16.53 -14.11
N ASP A 130 3.48 -17.65 -13.60
CA ASP A 130 3.67 -18.87 -14.41
C ASP A 130 2.30 -19.52 -14.64
N MET A 131 1.65 -19.13 -15.73
CA MET A 131 0.30 -19.60 -16.08
C MET A 131 0.24 -21.11 -16.35
N ALA A 132 1.34 -21.74 -16.73
CA ALA A 132 1.39 -23.18 -17.00
C ALA A 132 1.40 -24.00 -15.70
N LYS A 133 2.00 -23.46 -14.65
CA LYS A 133 2.09 -24.11 -13.34
C LYS A 133 1.00 -23.66 -12.37
N SER A 134 0.47 -22.45 -12.54
CA SER A 134 -0.50 -21.88 -11.63
C SER A 134 -1.91 -22.40 -11.89
N ARG A 135 -2.69 -22.53 -10.83
CA ARG A 135 -4.12 -22.82 -10.92
C ARG A 135 -4.92 -21.55 -10.73
N TYR A 136 -5.80 -21.28 -11.69
CA TYR A 136 -6.60 -20.07 -11.72
C TYR A 136 -7.97 -20.30 -12.34
N LYS A 137 -8.88 -19.32 -12.12
CA LYS A 137 -10.14 -19.16 -12.84
C LYS A 137 -10.06 -17.87 -13.63
N TYR A 138 -10.36 -17.94 -14.92
CA TYR A 138 -10.47 -16.75 -15.75
C TYR A 138 -11.92 -16.27 -15.78
N ASN A 139 -12.11 -14.96 -15.59
CA ASN A 139 -13.41 -14.31 -15.69
C ASN A 139 -13.47 -13.49 -16.97
N GLU A 140 -14.11 -14.02 -18.01
CA GLU A 140 -14.22 -13.40 -19.33
C GLU A 140 -14.94 -12.03 -19.30
N LYS A 141 -15.93 -11.87 -18.41
CA LYS A 141 -16.72 -10.64 -18.33
C LYS A 141 -15.90 -9.43 -17.88
N TYR A 142 -14.90 -9.65 -17.05
CA TYR A 142 -14.09 -8.60 -16.43
C TYR A 142 -12.62 -8.67 -16.83
N ASP A 143 -12.26 -9.62 -17.69
CA ASP A 143 -10.89 -9.86 -18.18
C ASP A 143 -9.86 -9.95 -17.07
N PHE A 144 -10.14 -10.75 -16.03
CA PHE A 144 -9.20 -10.95 -14.93
C PHE A 144 -9.08 -12.41 -14.48
N TYR A 145 -7.96 -12.71 -13.83
CA TYR A 145 -7.64 -14.04 -13.30
C TYR A 145 -7.77 -14.05 -11.77
N THR A 146 -8.46 -15.07 -11.25
CA THR A 146 -8.49 -15.35 -9.81
C THR A 146 -7.61 -16.56 -9.53
N PHE A 147 -6.48 -16.35 -8.88
CA PHE A 147 -5.53 -17.40 -8.55
C PHE A 147 -5.87 -18.08 -7.22
N ILE A 148 -5.54 -19.39 -7.13
CA ILE A 148 -5.63 -20.14 -5.89
C ILE A 148 -4.30 -19.95 -5.16
N PRO A 149 -4.26 -19.31 -3.97
CA PRO A 149 -3.01 -18.87 -3.33
C PRO A 149 -1.96 -19.97 -3.16
N GLU A 150 -2.38 -21.18 -2.74
CA GLU A 150 -1.48 -22.31 -2.48
C GLU A 150 -0.95 -22.98 -3.76
N GLN A 151 -1.51 -22.62 -4.91
CA GLN A 151 -1.18 -23.17 -6.23
C GLN A 151 -0.84 -22.06 -7.23
N THR A 152 -0.30 -20.97 -6.73
CA THR A 152 0.14 -19.83 -7.53
C THR A 152 1.65 -19.80 -7.58
N TYR A 153 2.20 -19.84 -8.77
CA TYR A 153 3.64 -19.83 -9.03
C TYR A 153 4.02 -18.59 -9.82
N LEU A 154 5.15 -18.01 -9.45
CA LEU A 154 5.74 -16.89 -10.20
C LEU A 154 6.77 -17.43 -11.20
N ASN A 155 6.88 -16.73 -12.32
CA ASN A 155 7.93 -16.98 -13.31
C ASN A 155 9.22 -16.34 -12.81
N GLU A 156 10.15 -17.14 -12.31
CA GLU A 156 11.40 -16.69 -11.72
C GLU A 156 12.25 -15.86 -12.70
N VAL A 157 12.24 -16.24 -13.99
CA VAL A 157 13.00 -15.51 -15.02
C VAL A 157 12.47 -14.09 -15.19
N VAL A 158 11.14 -13.94 -15.24
CA VAL A 158 10.52 -12.60 -15.37
C VAL A 158 10.71 -11.78 -14.11
N CYS A 159 10.65 -12.40 -12.94
CA CYS A 159 10.75 -11.70 -11.66
C CYS A 159 12.20 -11.32 -11.28
N SER A 160 13.22 -11.96 -11.89
CA SER A 160 14.65 -11.76 -11.52
C SER A 160 15.16 -10.35 -11.79
N ASP A 161 14.55 -9.64 -12.71
CA ASP A 161 14.98 -8.30 -13.12
C ASP A 161 14.38 -7.17 -12.27
N TYR A 162 13.55 -7.53 -11.26
CA TYR A 162 12.81 -6.56 -10.47
C TYR A 162 13.01 -6.79 -8.98
N ASP A 163 13.33 -5.73 -8.25
CA ASP A 163 13.41 -5.76 -6.78
C ASP A 163 12.03 -5.84 -6.15
N ILE A 164 11.09 -5.06 -6.70
CA ILE A 164 9.69 -4.99 -6.26
C ILE A 164 8.78 -4.74 -7.46
N PHE A 165 7.63 -5.39 -7.48
CA PHE A 165 6.67 -5.27 -8.57
C PHE A 165 5.25 -5.60 -8.13
N ARG A 166 4.28 -5.24 -8.97
CA ARG A 166 2.88 -5.67 -8.89
C ARG A 166 2.57 -6.60 -10.06
N CYS A 167 1.74 -7.59 -9.81
CA CYS A 167 1.29 -8.49 -10.86
C CYS A 167 0.17 -7.82 -11.70
N SER A 168 0.34 -7.79 -13.02
CA SER A 168 -0.59 -7.11 -13.93
C SER A 168 -1.90 -7.84 -14.18
N LYS A 169 -1.99 -9.12 -13.82
CA LYS A 169 -3.14 -10.00 -14.12
C LYS A 169 -3.94 -10.46 -12.90
N SER A 170 -3.78 -9.83 -11.75
CA SER A 170 -4.47 -10.23 -10.52
C SER A 170 -5.34 -9.16 -9.93
#